data_1427d905a55c029f1cf5a3826d00dd6a
#
_entry.id   1427d905a55c029f1cf5a3826d00dd6a
#
_cell.length_a   1.000
_cell.length_b   1.000
_cell.length_c   1.000
_cell.angle_alpha   90.00
_cell.angle_beta   90.00
_cell.angle_gamma   90.00
#
_symmetry.space_group_name_H-M   'P 1'
#
loop_
_entity.id
_entity.type
_entity.pdbx_description
1 polymer ?
#
loop_
_entity_poly.entity_id
_entity_poly.type
_entity_poly.pdbx_seq_one_letter_code
_entity_poly.pdbx_strand_id
1 'polypeptide(L)'
;FLSFFFSFVGSGIAEEIPAQKLLERVDENLWANTKFVTGRLIIDNGRKVRTLTQDSWMEGTTRSYSHYKSPAREKGTKMLKIGGKLWMYTPRTDRKILIAGHLLRQSMLGSDLSYEDMMEDHKLSYSYSATFSTQSSEDFAGARILNLVARDKKTTYQTRKAWIDPEKQIVLKEERFAKSGKLLKRILFEDYEKIGTRLFPRTMVFRDMLKENTKTTYKFDVIEFDIEIPAKYFSQSILKR
;
A
#
# COMPACT_ATOMS: atom_id res chain seq x y z
N PHE A 1 56.38 -16.40 -37.42
CA PHE A 1 54.91 -16.54 -37.34
C PHE A 1 54.50 -16.13 -35.92
N LEU A 2 54.03 -14.89 -35.76
CA LEU A 2 53.53 -14.36 -34.47
C LEU A 2 52.00 -14.41 -34.52
N SER A 3 51.37 -15.36 -33.79
CA SER A 3 49.93 -15.50 -33.67
C SER A 3 49.44 -14.52 -32.60
N PHE A 4 48.69 -13.50 -33.00
CA PHE A 4 47.94 -12.62 -32.12
C PHE A 4 46.64 -13.28 -31.69
N PHE A 5 46.52 -13.69 -30.42
CA PHE A 5 45.28 -14.12 -29.82
C PHE A 5 44.47 -12.87 -29.42
N PHE A 6 43.42 -12.59 -30.16
CA PHE A 6 42.42 -11.56 -29.80
C PHE A 6 41.46 -12.19 -28.82
N SER A 7 41.63 -11.89 -27.51
CA SER A 7 40.63 -12.24 -26.48
C SER A 7 39.44 -11.32 -26.62
N PHE A 8 38.34 -11.87 -27.11
CA PHE A 8 37.04 -11.21 -27.14
C PHE A 8 36.49 -11.21 -25.68
N VAL A 9 36.63 -10.11 -24.94
CA VAL A 9 35.96 -9.92 -23.69
C VAL A 9 34.50 -9.58 -24.04
N GLY A 10 33.65 -10.59 -24.03
CA GLY A 10 32.21 -10.43 -24.14
C GLY A 10 31.70 -9.64 -22.93
N SER A 11 31.38 -8.38 -23.11
CA SER A 11 30.60 -7.61 -22.15
C SER A 11 29.22 -8.28 -22.03
N GLY A 12 29.04 -9.11 -21.01
CA GLY A 12 27.73 -9.64 -20.67
C GLY A 12 26.83 -8.46 -20.32
N ILE A 13 25.99 -8.05 -21.27
CA ILE A 13 24.89 -7.14 -21.00
C ILE A 13 23.99 -7.91 -20.04
N ALA A 14 24.00 -7.52 -18.76
CA ALA A 14 23.05 -8.05 -17.80
C ALA A 14 21.65 -7.75 -18.39
N GLU A 15 20.89 -8.80 -18.69
CA GLU A 15 19.55 -8.68 -19.27
C GLU A 15 18.67 -7.87 -18.30
N GLU A 16 18.22 -6.73 -18.75
CA GLU A 16 17.41 -5.83 -17.93
C GLU A 16 16.08 -6.51 -17.58
N ILE A 17 15.78 -6.62 -16.27
CA ILE A 17 14.54 -7.23 -15.79
C ILE A 17 13.35 -6.49 -16.41
N PRO A 18 12.39 -7.15 -17.08
CA PRO A 18 11.20 -6.52 -17.63
C PRO A 18 10.40 -5.77 -16.57
N ALA A 19 9.78 -4.64 -16.92
CA ALA A 19 9.02 -3.78 -16.00
C ALA A 19 7.95 -4.54 -15.19
N GLN A 20 7.24 -5.46 -15.84
CA GLN A 20 6.24 -6.30 -15.19
C GLN A 20 6.87 -7.24 -14.16
N LYS A 21 8.04 -7.81 -14.49
CA LYS A 21 8.76 -8.69 -13.57
C LYS A 21 9.32 -7.95 -12.36
N LEU A 22 9.80 -6.72 -12.58
CA LEU A 22 10.24 -5.85 -11.48
C LEU A 22 9.08 -5.53 -10.53
N LEU A 23 7.88 -5.23 -11.06
CA LEU A 23 6.69 -5.02 -10.26
C LEU A 23 6.29 -6.26 -9.44
N GLU A 24 6.40 -7.46 -10.02
CA GLU A 24 6.15 -8.72 -9.31
C GLU A 24 7.10 -8.90 -8.12
N ARG A 25 8.38 -8.56 -8.30
CA ARG A 25 9.39 -8.61 -7.22
C ARG A 25 9.10 -7.63 -6.08
N VAL A 26 8.61 -6.43 -6.42
CA VAL A 26 8.16 -5.46 -5.41
C VAL A 26 6.99 -6.01 -4.62
N ASP A 27 6.03 -6.64 -5.29
CA ASP A 27 4.88 -7.26 -4.62
C ASP A 27 5.30 -8.40 -3.66
N GLU A 28 6.35 -9.17 -3.99
CA GLU A 28 6.88 -10.23 -3.12
C GLU A 28 7.37 -9.67 -1.76
N ASN A 29 7.89 -8.44 -1.74
CA ASN A 29 8.30 -7.77 -0.51
C ASN A 29 7.11 -7.26 0.32
N LEU A 30 6.09 -6.71 -0.34
CA LEU A 30 4.95 -6.07 0.31
C LEU A 30 3.84 -7.04 0.71
N TRP A 31 3.79 -8.21 0.05
CA TRP A 31 2.64 -9.10 0.12
C TRP A 31 2.95 -10.41 0.83
N ALA A 32 2.01 -10.84 1.68
CA ALA A 32 1.98 -12.15 2.30
C ALA A 32 0.54 -12.69 2.30
N ASN A 33 0.38 -14.03 2.41
CA ASN A 33 -0.95 -14.64 2.44
C ASN A 33 -1.75 -14.21 3.66
N THR A 34 -1.08 -14.09 4.81
CA THR A 34 -1.66 -13.59 6.04
C THR A 34 -0.71 -12.60 6.70
N LYS A 35 -1.28 -11.58 7.36
CA LYS A 35 -0.51 -10.55 8.09
C LYS A 35 -1.23 -10.19 9.39
N PHE A 36 -0.46 -10.03 10.45
CA PHE A 36 -0.86 -9.28 11.64
C PHE A 36 -0.03 -8.02 11.74
N VAL A 37 -0.67 -6.92 12.09
CA VAL A 37 -0.03 -5.62 12.22
C VAL A 37 -0.55 -4.93 13.48
N THR A 38 0.37 -4.46 14.34
CA THR A 38 0.09 -3.36 15.26
C THR A 38 0.69 -2.10 14.67
N GLY A 39 -0.10 -1.04 14.54
CA GLY A 39 0.38 0.17 13.87
C GLY A 39 -0.25 1.44 14.39
N ARG A 40 0.40 2.55 14.04
CA ARG A 40 -0.02 3.91 14.37
C ARG A 40 -0.32 4.69 13.11
N LEU A 41 -1.52 5.24 13.05
CA LEU A 41 -1.95 6.17 12.02
C LEU A 41 -1.85 7.60 12.58
N ILE A 42 -0.85 8.35 12.17
CA ILE A 42 -0.57 9.73 12.59
C ILE A 42 -1.16 10.66 11.53
N ILE A 43 -2.26 11.32 11.87
CA ILE A 43 -3.03 12.19 10.99
C ILE A 43 -2.71 13.63 11.32
N ASP A 44 -2.05 14.32 10.41
CA ASP A 44 -1.81 15.76 10.46
C ASP A 44 -2.73 16.45 9.44
N ASN A 45 -3.69 17.23 9.91
CA ASN A 45 -4.62 17.95 9.04
C ASN A 45 -4.27 19.45 8.88
N GLY A 46 -2.99 19.79 9.12
CA GLY A 46 -2.47 21.15 9.03
C GLY A 46 -2.79 22.04 10.24
N ARG A 47 -3.70 21.62 11.13
CA ARG A 47 -4.08 22.36 12.36
C ARG A 47 -3.82 21.52 13.62
N LYS A 48 -3.99 20.23 13.53
CA LYS A 48 -3.93 19.30 14.66
C LYS A 48 -3.36 17.95 14.19
N VAL A 49 -2.48 17.41 15.03
CA VAL A 49 -1.99 16.04 14.86
C VAL A 49 -2.76 15.10 15.79
N ARG A 50 -3.22 13.97 15.26
CA ARG A 50 -3.86 12.88 16.00
C ARG A 50 -3.17 11.58 15.70
N THR A 51 -2.99 10.76 16.72
CA THR A 51 -2.44 9.40 16.55
C THR A 51 -3.51 8.38 16.93
N LEU A 52 -3.82 7.49 16.00
CA LEU A 52 -4.68 6.33 16.22
C LEU A 52 -3.78 5.09 16.28
N THR A 53 -4.00 4.23 17.28
CA THR A 53 -3.35 2.92 17.34
C THR A 53 -4.36 1.84 16.99
N GLN A 54 -3.91 0.82 16.27
CA GLN A 54 -4.77 -0.28 15.85
C GLN A 54 -4.02 -1.60 15.77
N ASP A 55 -4.76 -2.68 15.95
CA ASP A 55 -4.37 -4.01 15.51
C ASP A 55 -5.16 -4.39 14.27
N SER A 56 -4.49 -5.05 13.31
CA SER A 56 -5.10 -5.46 12.05
C SER A 56 -4.68 -6.88 11.67
N TRP A 57 -5.63 -7.65 11.23
CA TRP A 57 -5.45 -9.01 10.69
C TRP A 57 -5.90 -9.01 9.23
N MET A 58 -5.09 -9.55 8.37
CA MET A 58 -5.35 -9.58 6.92
C MET A 58 -5.09 -10.97 6.38
N GLU A 59 -5.99 -11.44 5.51
CA GLU A 59 -5.87 -12.72 4.82
C GLU A 59 -6.23 -12.55 3.35
N GLY A 60 -5.26 -12.86 2.50
CA GLY A 60 -5.36 -12.62 1.07
C GLY A 60 -5.66 -11.15 0.76
N THR A 61 -6.33 -10.90 -0.36
CA THR A 61 -6.76 -9.57 -0.82
C THR A 61 -8.18 -9.21 -0.37
N THR A 62 -8.91 -10.18 0.20
CA THR A 62 -10.36 -10.09 0.34
C THR A 62 -10.83 -10.02 1.78
N ARG A 63 -9.99 -10.31 2.74
CA ARG A 63 -10.36 -10.33 4.16
C ARG A 63 -9.42 -9.47 5.00
N SER A 64 -9.96 -8.51 5.73
CA SER A 64 -9.21 -7.78 6.74
C SER A 64 -10.11 -7.36 7.90
N TYR A 65 -9.55 -7.36 9.10
CA TYR A 65 -10.20 -6.87 10.30
C TYR A 65 -9.23 -5.93 11.01
N SER A 66 -9.70 -4.73 11.37
CA SER A 66 -8.93 -3.76 12.14
C SER A 66 -9.69 -3.35 13.39
N HIS A 67 -8.98 -3.23 14.51
CA HIS A 67 -9.53 -2.81 15.80
C HIS A 67 -8.71 -1.64 16.35
N TYR A 68 -9.32 -0.47 16.43
CA TYR A 68 -8.69 0.74 16.95
C TYR A 68 -8.66 0.72 18.47
N LYS A 69 -7.48 0.96 19.04
CA LYS A 69 -7.20 0.91 20.48
C LYS A 69 -7.15 2.29 21.13
N SER A 70 -6.76 3.30 20.39
CA SER A 70 -6.67 4.69 20.84
C SER A 70 -6.88 5.67 19.68
N PRO A 71 -7.12 6.97 19.97
CA PRO A 71 -7.42 7.56 21.25
C PRO A 71 -8.83 7.21 21.74
N ALA A 72 -9.24 7.70 22.91
CA ALA A 72 -10.52 7.37 23.55
C ALA A 72 -11.74 7.52 22.62
N ARG A 73 -11.72 8.52 21.72
CA ARG A 73 -12.79 8.77 20.74
C ARG A 73 -12.99 7.64 19.75
N GLU A 74 -11.89 7.02 19.29
CA GLU A 74 -11.87 5.97 18.27
C GLU A 74 -11.72 4.57 18.88
N LYS A 75 -11.43 4.48 20.19
CA LYS A 75 -11.25 3.21 20.90
C LYS A 75 -12.48 2.31 20.73
N GLY A 76 -12.22 1.05 20.30
CA GLY A 76 -13.26 0.06 20.04
C GLY A 76 -13.91 0.18 18.67
N THR A 77 -13.57 1.20 17.84
CA THR A 77 -13.96 1.23 16.43
C THR A 77 -13.35 0.02 15.73
N LYS A 78 -14.13 -0.64 14.91
CA LYS A 78 -13.72 -1.83 14.16
C LYS A 78 -14.07 -1.67 12.71
N MET A 79 -13.20 -2.17 11.84
CA MET A 79 -13.45 -2.25 10.41
C MET A 79 -13.28 -3.70 9.97
N LEU A 80 -14.18 -4.16 9.12
CA LEU A 80 -14.17 -5.52 8.59
C LEU A 80 -14.41 -5.49 7.09
N LYS A 81 -13.43 -5.96 6.33
CA LYS A 81 -13.53 -6.22 4.90
C LYS A 81 -13.75 -7.71 4.67
N ILE A 82 -14.77 -8.05 3.91
CA ILE A 82 -15.00 -9.40 3.39
C ILE A 82 -15.41 -9.27 1.93
N GLY A 83 -14.57 -9.77 1.03
CA GLY A 83 -14.75 -9.59 -0.41
C GLY A 83 -14.83 -8.11 -0.78
N GLY A 84 -15.82 -7.74 -1.57
CA GLY A 84 -16.07 -6.35 -1.99
C GLY A 84 -16.84 -5.49 -0.99
N LYS A 85 -17.02 -5.93 0.27
CA LYS A 85 -17.81 -5.22 1.28
C LYS A 85 -16.95 -4.78 2.46
N LEU A 86 -17.12 -3.53 2.90
CA LEU A 86 -16.47 -2.94 4.06
C LEU A 86 -17.51 -2.51 5.08
N TRP A 87 -17.43 -3.05 6.29
CA TRP A 87 -18.25 -2.63 7.42
C TRP A 87 -17.41 -1.87 8.44
N MET A 88 -18.02 -0.86 9.05
CA MET A 88 -17.47 -0.14 10.19
C MET A 88 -18.44 -0.24 11.36
N TYR A 89 -17.92 -0.55 12.54
CA TYR A 89 -18.61 -0.47 13.80
C TYR A 89 -18.02 0.66 14.65
N THR A 90 -18.89 1.49 15.23
CA THR A 90 -18.50 2.60 16.09
C THR A 90 -19.17 2.42 17.46
N PRO A 91 -18.42 2.12 18.53
CA PRO A 91 -19.01 1.84 19.86
C PRO A 91 -19.78 3.02 20.44
N ARG A 92 -19.33 4.25 20.17
CA ARG A 92 -19.96 5.47 20.69
C ARG A 92 -21.43 5.61 20.29
N THR A 93 -21.83 5.07 19.16
CA THR A 93 -23.21 5.11 18.63
C THR A 93 -23.85 3.74 18.57
N ASP A 94 -23.10 2.69 18.93
CA ASP A 94 -23.46 1.27 18.76
C ASP A 94 -23.97 0.93 17.35
N ARG A 95 -23.37 1.58 16.33
CA ARG A 95 -23.80 1.40 14.94
C ARG A 95 -22.80 0.59 14.15
N LYS A 96 -23.34 -0.38 13.43
CA LYS A 96 -22.68 -1.10 12.35
C LYS A 96 -23.21 -0.57 11.02
N ILE A 97 -22.32 -0.01 10.20
CA ILE A 97 -22.66 0.55 8.89
C ILE A 97 -21.86 -0.15 7.79
N LEU A 98 -22.49 -0.35 6.64
CA LEU A 98 -21.81 -0.76 5.42
C LEU A 98 -21.27 0.50 4.72
N ILE A 99 -19.96 0.54 4.50
CA ILE A 99 -19.32 1.61 3.74
C ILE A 99 -19.41 1.23 2.26
N ALA A 100 -20.25 1.91 1.51
CA ALA A 100 -20.53 1.60 0.11
C ALA A 100 -20.79 2.88 -0.71
N GLY A 101 -20.74 2.76 -2.04
CA GLY A 101 -21.02 3.86 -2.96
C GLY A 101 -20.12 5.08 -2.70
N HIS A 102 -20.71 6.26 -2.56
CA HIS A 102 -19.98 7.50 -2.34
C HIS A 102 -19.20 7.55 -1.01
N LEU A 103 -19.63 6.76 0.01
CA LEU A 103 -18.93 6.68 1.29
C LEU A 103 -17.51 6.12 1.15
N LEU A 104 -17.26 5.23 0.18
CA LEU A 104 -15.93 4.67 -0.08
C LEU A 104 -14.89 5.76 -0.40
N ARG A 105 -15.31 6.86 -1.05
CA ARG A 105 -14.43 7.98 -1.42
C ARG A 105 -14.18 8.96 -0.28
N GLN A 106 -14.87 8.83 0.85
CA GLN A 106 -14.65 9.69 2.00
C GLN A 106 -13.33 9.38 2.70
N SER A 107 -12.75 10.40 3.34
CA SER A 107 -11.57 10.25 4.19
C SER A 107 -11.84 9.25 5.33
N MET A 108 -11.00 8.25 5.42
CA MET A 108 -11.03 7.27 6.49
C MET A 108 -10.60 7.93 7.81
N LEU A 109 -11.51 8.07 8.75
CA LEU A 109 -11.27 8.69 10.06
C LEU A 109 -10.60 10.08 9.98
N GLY A 110 -10.79 10.80 8.87
CA GLY A 110 -10.20 12.12 8.63
C GLY A 110 -8.74 12.12 8.22
N SER A 111 -8.23 10.99 7.77
CA SER A 111 -6.88 10.82 7.21
C SER A 111 -6.81 11.23 5.73
N ASP A 112 -5.62 11.14 5.12
CA ASP A 112 -5.42 11.29 3.69
C ASP A 112 -5.76 10.01 2.89
N LEU A 113 -6.03 8.91 3.59
CA LEU A 113 -6.59 7.71 2.98
C LEU A 113 -8.11 7.82 2.86
N SER A 114 -8.66 7.26 1.81
CA SER A 114 -10.09 6.99 1.67
C SER A 114 -10.43 5.57 2.14
N TYR A 115 -11.70 5.28 2.38
CA TYR A 115 -12.12 3.89 2.60
C TYR A 115 -11.89 3.02 1.35
N GLU A 116 -11.92 3.62 0.16
CA GLU A 116 -11.61 2.96 -1.11
C GLU A 116 -10.15 2.50 -1.17
N ASP A 117 -9.20 3.28 -0.61
CA ASP A 117 -7.80 2.87 -0.51
C ASP A 117 -7.63 1.58 0.31
N MET A 118 -8.47 1.36 1.32
CA MET A 118 -8.46 0.12 2.10
C MET A 118 -9.03 -1.08 1.31
N MET A 119 -9.87 -0.82 0.32
CA MET A 119 -10.42 -1.88 -0.53
C MET A 119 -9.44 -2.34 -1.59
N GLU A 120 -8.45 -1.52 -1.94
CA GLU A 120 -7.44 -1.78 -2.97
C GLU A 120 -6.18 -2.50 -2.46
N ASP A 121 -6.27 -3.31 -1.43
CA ASP A 121 -5.15 -4.16 -0.97
C ASP A 121 -4.94 -5.33 -1.94
N HIS A 122 -4.31 -5.06 -3.07
CA HIS A 122 -4.01 -6.03 -4.13
C HIS A 122 -2.54 -6.01 -4.48
N LYS A 123 -2.04 -7.16 -4.95
CA LYS A 123 -0.77 -7.18 -5.69
C LYS A 123 -0.92 -6.30 -6.92
N LEU A 124 -0.08 -5.27 -7.02
CA LEU A 124 -0.16 -4.34 -8.16
C LEU A 124 0.07 -5.05 -9.49
N SER A 125 0.95 -6.06 -9.52
CA SER A 125 1.24 -6.87 -10.71
C SER A 125 0.01 -7.60 -11.27
N TYR A 126 -0.99 -7.91 -10.44
CA TYR A 126 -2.24 -8.53 -10.90
C TYR A 126 -3.20 -7.52 -11.51
N SER A 127 -3.27 -6.34 -10.90
CA SER A 127 -4.24 -5.30 -11.28
C SER A 127 -3.74 -4.38 -12.38
N TYR A 128 -2.42 -4.29 -12.60
CA TYR A 128 -1.81 -3.34 -13.52
C TYR A 128 -0.84 -4.01 -14.50
N SER A 129 -0.79 -3.46 -15.72
CA SER A 129 0.30 -3.66 -16.66
C SER A 129 1.37 -2.61 -16.42
N ALA A 130 2.63 -3.02 -16.34
CA ALA A 130 3.77 -2.14 -16.08
C ALA A 130 4.63 -1.94 -17.32
N THR A 131 5.05 -0.71 -17.55
CA THR A 131 6.07 -0.33 -18.54
C THR A 131 7.06 0.63 -17.90
N PHE A 132 8.31 0.65 -18.35
CA PHE A 132 9.26 1.65 -17.90
C PHE A 132 8.89 3.03 -18.46
N SER A 133 9.04 4.05 -17.60
CA SER A 133 9.00 5.44 -18.04
C SER A 133 10.31 5.81 -18.71
N THR A 134 10.23 6.71 -19.69
CA THR A 134 11.42 7.36 -20.28
C THR A 134 11.98 8.49 -19.40
N GLN A 135 11.22 8.90 -18.37
CA GLN A 135 11.63 9.93 -17.41
C GLN A 135 12.62 9.33 -16.39
N SER A 136 13.65 10.07 -16.06
CA SER A 136 14.52 9.78 -14.91
C SER A 136 13.88 10.26 -13.61
N SER A 137 14.29 9.67 -12.51
CA SER A 137 13.85 10.10 -11.18
C SER A 137 14.73 11.26 -10.70
N GLU A 138 14.11 12.40 -10.39
CA GLU A 138 14.78 13.54 -9.75
C GLU A 138 14.89 13.35 -8.24
N ASP A 139 13.87 12.72 -7.61
CA ASP A 139 13.79 12.55 -6.16
C ASP A 139 14.67 11.40 -5.63
N PHE A 140 14.91 10.37 -6.46
CA PHE A 140 15.60 9.14 -6.05
C PHE A 140 16.61 8.73 -7.11
N ALA A 141 17.90 8.99 -6.86
CA ALA A 141 18.98 8.63 -7.77
C ALA A 141 19.00 7.11 -8.03
N GLY A 142 19.08 6.71 -9.30
CA GLY A 142 19.10 5.30 -9.71
C GLY A 142 17.73 4.59 -9.70
N ALA A 143 16.67 5.23 -9.20
CA ALA A 143 15.34 4.60 -9.24
C ALA A 143 14.79 4.52 -10.67
N ARG A 144 14.12 3.38 -10.95
CA ARG A 144 13.36 3.18 -12.19
C ARG A 144 11.90 3.57 -11.95
N ILE A 145 11.34 4.32 -12.89
CA ILE A 145 9.93 4.71 -12.83
C ILE A 145 9.12 3.75 -13.68
N LEU A 146 8.11 3.11 -13.05
CA LEU A 146 7.12 2.30 -13.74
C LEU A 146 5.86 3.11 -13.97
N ASN A 147 5.36 3.13 -15.21
CA ASN A 147 4.00 3.53 -15.55
C ASN A 147 3.11 2.29 -15.43
N LEU A 148 2.06 2.40 -14.63
CA LEU A 148 1.11 1.33 -14.34
C LEU A 148 -0.24 1.71 -14.91
N VAL A 149 -0.81 0.84 -15.76
CA VAL A 149 -2.14 1.00 -16.34
C VAL A 149 -3.04 -0.14 -15.87
N ALA A 150 -4.18 0.19 -15.31
CA ALA A 150 -5.12 -0.80 -14.79
C ALA A 150 -5.63 -1.73 -15.89
N ARG A 151 -5.68 -3.05 -15.58
CA ARG A 151 -6.21 -4.07 -16.48
C ARG A 151 -7.75 -4.08 -16.51
N ASP A 152 -8.39 -3.60 -15.43
CA ASP A 152 -9.87 -3.54 -15.29
C ASP A 152 -10.31 -2.07 -15.14
N LYS A 153 -11.36 -1.72 -15.93
CA LYS A 153 -11.99 -0.38 -15.88
C LYS A 153 -12.68 -0.08 -14.53
N LYS A 154 -12.90 -1.09 -13.70
CA LYS A 154 -13.46 -0.93 -12.34
C LYS A 154 -12.42 -0.57 -11.29
N THR A 155 -11.12 -0.68 -11.60
CA THR A 155 -10.05 -0.29 -10.71
C THR A 155 -10.15 1.21 -10.40
N THR A 156 -10.07 1.58 -9.13
CA THR A 156 -10.25 2.97 -8.65
C THR A 156 -9.29 3.94 -9.33
N TYR A 157 -8.00 3.60 -9.32
CA TYR A 157 -6.95 4.40 -9.95
C TYR A 157 -6.53 3.76 -11.27
N GLN A 158 -6.97 4.34 -12.39
CA GLN A 158 -6.71 3.76 -13.72
C GLN A 158 -5.25 3.84 -14.13
N THR A 159 -4.52 4.82 -13.60
CA THR A 159 -3.08 4.95 -13.84
C THR A 159 -2.35 5.26 -12.54
N ARG A 160 -1.14 4.71 -12.41
CA ARG A 160 -0.20 5.00 -11.33
C ARG A 160 1.20 5.19 -11.88
N LYS A 161 2.06 5.82 -11.10
CA LYS A 161 3.51 5.81 -11.29
C LYS A 161 4.16 5.25 -10.03
N ALA A 162 5.14 4.38 -10.17
CA ALA A 162 5.89 3.81 -9.05
C ALA A 162 7.38 4.01 -9.28
N TRP A 163 8.07 4.58 -8.30
CA TRP A 163 9.53 4.73 -8.27
C TRP A 163 10.11 3.55 -7.52
N ILE A 164 10.91 2.75 -8.20
CA ILE A 164 11.43 1.48 -7.71
C ILE A 164 12.95 1.57 -7.62
N ASP A 165 13.51 1.16 -6.48
CA ASP A 165 14.92 0.78 -6.37
C ASP A 165 15.08 -0.59 -7.04
N PRO A 166 15.76 -0.69 -8.21
CA PRO A 166 15.81 -1.94 -8.97
C PRO A 166 16.72 -2.97 -8.33
N GLU A 167 17.70 -2.56 -7.51
CA GLU A 167 18.65 -3.46 -6.85
C GLU A 167 17.98 -4.13 -5.65
N LYS A 168 17.30 -3.35 -4.81
CA LYS A 168 16.59 -3.84 -3.63
C LYS A 168 15.20 -4.36 -3.96
N GLN A 169 14.68 -4.07 -5.15
CA GLN A 169 13.33 -4.44 -5.60
C GLN A 169 12.23 -3.93 -4.64
N ILE A 170 12.37 -2.67 -4.22
CA ILE A 170 11.44 -1.99 -3.31
C ILE A 170 10.86 -0.74 -3.96
N VAL A 171 9.63 -0.38 -3.58
CA VAL A 171 8.99 0.87 -3.99
C VAL A 171 9.41 2.00 -3.04
N LEU A 172 9.78 3.15 -3.58
CA LEU A 172 10.17 4.35 -2.83
C LEU A 172 9.06 5.39 -2.79
N LYS A 173 8.33 5.51 -3.90
CA LYS A 173 7.21 6.45 -4.07
C LYS A 173 6.18 5.85 -5.01
N GLU A 174 4.91 6.12 -4.74
CA GLU A 174 3.79 5.83 -5.63
C GLU A 174 2.94 7.08 -5.83
N GLU A 175 2.48 7.32 -7.04
CA GLU A 175 1.51 8.35 -7.37
C GLU A 175 0.31 7.73 -8.07
N ARG A 176 -0.89 8.15 -7.66
CA ARG A 176 -2.18 7.65 -8.15
C ARG A 176 -2.95 8.77 -8.85
N PHE A 177 -3.45 8.50 -10.03
CA PHE A 177 -4.05 9.51 -10.89
C PHE A 177 -5.53 9.22 -11.17
N ALA A 178 -6.31 10.29 -11.32
CA ALA A 178 -7.66 10.23 -11.89
C ALA A 178 -7.60 9.85 -13.37
N LYS A 179 -8.74 9.46 -13.95
CA LYS A 179 -8.89 9.24 -15.41
C LYS A 179 -8.50 10.47 -16.25
N SER A 180 -8.66 11.67 -15.68
CA SER A 180 -8.25 12.92 -16.32
C SER A 180 -6.75 13.18 -16.33
N GLY A 181 -5.96 12.31 -15.69
CA GLY A 181 -4.52 12.54 -15.48
C GLY A 181 -4.19 13.40 -14.26
N LYS A 182 -5.20 13.90 -13.51
CA LYS A 182 -4.95 14.68 -12.29
C LYS A 182 -4.38 13.79 -11.19
N LEU A 183 -3.28 14.21 -10.57
CA LEU A 183 -2.69 13.55 -9.40
C LEU A 183 -3.64 13.65 -8.21
N LEU A 184 -4.02 12.51 -7.64
CA LEU A 184 -4.94 12.41 -6.50
C LEU A 184 -4.24 12.07 -5.20
N LYS A 185 -3.29 11.13 -5.24
CA LYS A 185 -2.60 10.63 -4.05
C LYS A 185 -1.10 10.48 -4.33
N ARG A 186 -0.31 10.70 -3.29
CA ARG A 186 1.13 10.38 -3.27
C ARG A 186 1.43 9.60 -2.01
N ILE A 187 2.24 8.55 -2.15
CA ILE A 187 2.67 7.70 -1.06
C ILE A 187 4.19 7.61 -1.10
N LEU A 188 4.84 7.84 0.04
CA LEU A 188 6.26 7.56 0.24
C LEU A 188 6.39 6.32 1.11
N PHE A 189 7.38 5.50 0.82
CA PHE A 189 7.69 4.27 1.54
C PHE A 189 9.08 4.42 2.12
N GLU A 190 9.17 4.37 3.45
CA GLU A 190 10.38 4.74 4.19
C GLU A 190 10.72 3.68 5.25
N ASP A 191 11.91 3.78 5.83
CA ASP A 191 12.36 2.95 6.95
C ASP A 191 12.27 1.45 6.64
N TYR A 192 12.83 1.03 5.51
CA TYR A 192 12.82 -0.38 5.09
C TYR A 192 13.60 -1.26 6.05
N GLU A 193 12.97 -2.34 6.51
CA GLU A 193 13.55 -3.34 7.40
C GLU A 193 13.38 -4.73 6.81
N LYS A 194 14.37 -5.59 7.03
CA LYS A 194 14.29 -7.00 6.65
C LYS A 194 13.49 -7.78 7.68
N ILE A 195 12.35 -8.34 7.24
CA ILE A 195 11.48 -9.17 8.06
C ILE A 195 11.36 -10.54 7.38
N GLY A 196 12.04 -11.54 7.95
CA GLY A 196 12.22 -12.83 7.29
C GLY A 196 12.99 -12.66 5.97
N THR A 197 12.37 -13.02 4.86
CA THR A 197 12.94 -12.87 3.51
C THR A 197 12.55 -11.57 2.81
N ARG A 198 11.67 -10.74 3.40
CA ARG A 198 11.09 -9.55 2.79
C ARG A 198 11.78 -8.27 3.26
N LEU A 199 11.95 -7.30 2.36
CA LEU A 199 12.21 -5.90 2.71
C LEU A 199 10.89 -5.17 2.77
N PHE A 200 10.48 -4.75 3.97
CA PHE A 200 9.18 -4.14 4.20
C PHE A 200 9.33 -2.71 4.78
N PRO A 201 8.56 -1.70 4.29
CA PRO A 201 8.62 -0.34 4.81
C PRO A 201 7.95 -0.26 6.19
N ARG A 202 8.67 0.23 7.19
CA ARG A 202 8.12 0.49 8.53
C ARG A 202 7.29 1.77 8.59
N THR A 203 7.45 2.63 7.59
CA THR A 203 6.75 3.91 7.50
C THR A 203 6.19 4.11 6.10
N MET A 204 4.93 4.51 6.03
CA MET A 204 4.28 4.94 4.80
C MET A 204 3.68 6.33 5.02
N VAL A 205 3.99 7.29 4.15
CA VAL A 205 3.47 8.66 4.22
C VAL A 205 2.51 8.90 3.08
N PHE A 206 1.25 9.12 3.42
CA PHE A 206 0.16 9.38 2.48
C PHE A 206 -0.14 10.86 2.39
N ARG A 207 -0.34 11.37 1.17
CA ARG A 207 -0.82 12.72 0.91
C ARG A 207 -2.01 12.66 -0.06
N ASP A 208 -3.08 13.31 0.32
CA ASP A 208 -4.20 13.61 -0.57
C ASP A 208 -3.86 14.90 -1.31
N MET A 209 -3.54 14.78 -2.60
CA MET A 209 -3.08 15.91 -3.43
C MET A 209 -4.18 16.92 -3.78
N LEU A 210 -5.41 16.67 -3.30
CA LEU A 210 -6.54 17.61 -3.37
C LEU A 210 -6.68 18.46 -2.10
N LYS A 211 -5.88 18.16 -1.07
CA LYS A 211 -5.85 18.89 0.20
C LYS A 211 -4.51 19.60 0.36
N GLU A 212 -4.56 20.73 1.03
CA GLU A 212 -3.35 21.49 1.37
C GLU A 212 -2.94 21.21 2.81
N ASN A 213 -1.62 21.17 3.03
CA ASN A 213 -1.01 21.06 4.36
C ASN A 213 -1.49 19.86 5.19
N THR A 214 -1.88 18.75 4.53
CA THR A 214 -2.25 17.52 5.22
C THR A 214 -1.26 16.39 4.89
N LYS A 215 -1.06 15.51 5.84
CA LYS A 215 -0.38 14.23 5.63
C LYS A 215 -0.84 13.21 6.66
N THR A 216 -0.81 11.96 6.26
CA THR A 216 -1.06 10.84 7.16
C THR A 216 0.12 9.89 7.11
N THR A 217 0.75 9.65 8.26
CA THR A 217 1.86 8.70 8.38
C THR A 217 1.35 7.43 9.04
N TYR A 218 1.51 6.29 8.39
CA TYR A 218 1.30 4.99 8.99
C TYR A 218 2.64 4.40 9.40
N LYS A 219 2.78 4.06 10.69
CA LYS A 219 3.96 3.38 11.23
C LYS A 219 3.58 1.96 11.65
N PHE A 220 4.34 0.98 11.18
CA PHE A 220 4.19 -0.42 11.52
C PHE A 220 5.08 -0.73 12.75
N ASP A 221 4.47 -0.80 13.93
CA ASP A 221 5.20 -1.08 15.17
C ASP A 221 5.53 -2.57 15.30
N VAL A 222 4.54 -3.43 14.99
CA VAL A 222 4.71 -4.88 14.88
C VAL A 222 4.14 -5.33 13.55
N ILE A 223 4.83 -6.23 12.87
CA ILE A 223 4.31 -6.92 11.70
C ILE A 223 4.77 -8.37 11.70
N GLU A 224 3.82 -9.27 11.50
CA GLU A 224 4.05 -10.71 11.38
C GLU A 224 3.41 -11.20 10.08
N PHE A 225 4.16 -11.96 9.32
CA PHE A 225 3.72 -12.54 8.05
C PHE A 225 3.49 -14.04 8.18
N ASP A 226 2.62 -14.55 7.32
CA ASP A 226 2.36 -15.97 7.11
C ASP A 226 1.93 -16.69 8.42
N ILE A 227 1.17 -15.99 9.27
CA ILE A 227 0.63 -16.49 10.56
C ILE A 227 -0.72 -17.15 10.36
N GLU A 228 -1.10 -18.01 11.31
CA GLU A 228 -2.46 -18.53 11.39
C GLU A 228 -3.40 -17.49 12.02
N ILE A 229 -4.49 -17.16 11.31
CA ILE A 229 -5.50 -16.20 11.78
C ILE A 229 -6.81 -16.95 12.06
N PRO A 230 -7.29 -16.93 13.32
CA PRO A 230 -8.57 -17.57 13.65
C PRO A 230 -9.74 -17.00 12.83
N ALA A 231 -10.57 -17.86 12.26
CA ALA A 231 -11.69 -17.50 11.38
C ALA A 231 -12.68 -16.49 12.01
N LYS A 232 -12.75 -16.42 13.34
CA LYS A 232 -13.60 -15.45 14.08
C LYS A 232 -13.31 -14.00 13.69
N TYR A 233 -12.06 -13.66 13.30
CA TYR A 233 -11.69 -12.30 12.90
C TYR A 233 -12.36 -11.87 11.59
N PHE A 234 -12.77 -12.80 10.76
CA PHE A 234 -13.41 -12.53 9.47
C PHE A 234 -14.91 -12.82 9.47
N SER A 235 -15.54 -12.69 10.63
CA SER A 235 -16.99 -12.82 10.79
C SER A 235 -17.62 -11.51 11.23
N GLN A 236 -18.81 -11.18 10.72
CA GLN A 236 -19.54 -9.96 11.12
C GLN A 236 -19.88 -9.92 12.61
N SER A 237 -19.92 -11.07 13.29
CA SER A 237 -20.15 -11.13 14.72
C SER A 237 -19.06 -10.46 15.55
N ILE A 238 -17.82 -10.35 15.02
CA ILE A 238 -16.71 -9.69 15.72
C ILE A 238 -16.92 -8.18 15.88
N LEU A 239 -17.73 -7.57 15.04
CA LEU A 239 -17.97 -6.13 15.07
C LEU A 239 -18.70 -5.68 16.35
N LYS A 240 -19.55 -6.53 16.92
CA LYS A 240 -20.37 -6.23 18.11
C LYS A 240 -19.83 -6.80 19.42
N ARG A 241 -18.69 -7.51 19.40
CA ARG A 241 -18.06 -8.12 20.58
C ARG A 241 -17.00 -7.25 21.22
#